data_a01711a062b0f6a4a7741f3be10c16fa
#
_entry.id   a01711a062b0f6a4a7741f3be10c16fa
#
_cell.length_a   1.000
_cell.length_b   1.000
_cell.length_c   1.000
_cell.angle_alpha   90.00
_cell.angle_beta   90.00
_cell.angle_gamma   90.00
#
_symmetry.space_group_name_H-M   'P 1'
#
loop_
_entity.id
_entity.type
_entity.pdbx_description
1 polymer ?
#
loop_
_entity_poly.entity_id
_entity_poly.type
_entity_poly.pdbx_seq_one_letter_code
_entity_poly.pdbx_strand_id
1 'polypeptide(L)'
;GKNRENINAVLLTHSHPDHIGALKTIKEMYSCCVYASRGERDWIEDIDLQYEKRPIPSFYSLVDGSVTVDRILSDGDLLCLEPGITIQVIGAPGHSRESLCFYYREQKILFTGDSIPEPSDALIYDDSHASEETLKRLERLEEVDVYCPAWDKVYDKRTGIAMIHEGLSRISKIRRCTEGYRGGMGKESTQRLFELICEACNMAEYKKNPLFMRSVMSDLSRLNQGNHRD
;
A
#
# COMPACT_ATOMS: atom_id res chain seq x y z
N GLY A 1 29.38 1.58 13.53
CA GLY A 1 29.33 2.06 12.18
C GLY A 1 29.46 0.93 11.19
N LYS A 2 28.43 0.65 10.41
CA LYS A 2 28.52 -0.27 9.28
C LYS A 2 29.20 0.46 8.13
N ASN A 3 30.10 -0.21 7.40
CA ASN A 3 30.78 0.37 6.25
C ASN A 3 29.76 0.69 5.14
N ARG A 4 30.03 1.74 4.34
CA ARG A 4 29.20 2.15 3.19
C ARG A 4 29.00 1.03 2.14
N GLU A 5 29.82 -0.02 2.20
CA GLU A 5 29.81 -1.16 1.28
C GLU A 5 28.73 -2.22 1.59
N ASN A 6 27.87 -1.99 2.59
CA ASN A 6 26.98 -3.04 3.12
C ASN A 6 25.51 -2.98 2.65
N ILE A 7 25.12 -2.06 1.76
CA ILE A 7 23.79 -2.03 1.16
C ILE A 7 23.92 -2.25 -0.33
N ASN A 8 23.56 -3.44 -0.79
CA ASN A 8 23.64 -3.84 -2.20
C ASN A 8 22.34 -3.59 -2.96
N ALA A 9 21.20 -3.66 -2.28
CA ALA A 9 19.89 -3.44 -2.88
C ALA A 9 18.90 -2.85 -1.86
N VAL A 10 17.94 -2.09 -2.40
CA VAL A 10 16.73 -1.64 -1.72
C VAL A 10 15.54 -2.32 -2.40
N LEU A 11 14.70 -3.00 -1.64
CA LEU A 11 13.47 -3.62 -2.11
C LEU A 11 12.31 -2.71 -1.67
N LEU A 12 11.59 -2.15 -2.63
CA LEU A 12 10.47 -1.25 -2.36
C LEU A 12 9.16 -2.02 -2.36
N THR A 13 8.37 -1.85 -1.32
CA THR A 13 7.01 -2.39 -1.26
C THR A 13 6.09 -1.64 -2.22
N HIS A 14 6.20 -0.33 -2.28
CA HIS A 14 5.46 0.54 -3.19
C HIS A 14 6.08 1.94 -3.24
N SER A 15 5.50 2.84 -4.05
CA SER A 15 6.08 4.14 -4.40
C SER A 15 5.59 5.33 -3.58
N HIS A 16 4.75 5.15 -2.55
CA HIS A 16 4.27 6.31 -1.79
C HIS A 16 5.42 7.11 -1.16
N PRO A 17 5.28 8.45 -1.00
CA PRO A 17 6.38 9.34 -0.64
C PRO A 17 7.11 8.98 0.64
N ASP A 18 6.39 8.49 1.62
CA ASP A 18 6.87 8.07 2.92
C ASP A 18 7.65 6.74 2.90
N HIS A 19 7.57 5.98 1.77
CA HIS A 19 8.33 4.75 1.54
C HIS A 19 9.55 4.94 0.64
N ILE A 20 9.58 6.02 -0.16
CA ILE A 20 10.70 6.34 -1.04
C ILE A 20 11.46 7.60 -0.61
N GLY A 21 11.11 8.19 0.54
CA GLY A 21 11.56 9.50 0.97
C GLY A 21 13.07 9.72 0.92
N ALA A 22 13.86 8.78 1.43
CA ALA A 22 15.32 8.84 1.44
C ALA A 22 15.99 7.98 0.35
N LEU A 23 15.23 7.51 -0.63
CA LEU A 23 15.71 6.52 -1.60
C LEU A 23 16.88 7.04 -2.44
N LYS A 24 16.81 8.29 -2.89
CA LYS A 24 17.86 8.93 -3.68
C LYS A 24 19.16 9.03 -2.88
N THR A 25 19.06 9.56 -1.66
CA THR A 25 20.20 9.66 -0.75
C THR A 25 20.83 8.29 -0.48
N ILE A 26 20.02 7.25 -0.25
CA ILE A 26 20.52 5.89 -0.02
C ILE A 26 21.22 5.36 -1.26
N LYS A 27 20.62 5.50 -2.46
CA LYS A 27 21.22 5.04 -3.71
C LYS A 27 22.55 5.74 -3.99
N GLU A 28 22.64 7.07 -3.80
CA GLU A 28 23.85 7.84 -3.99
C GLU A 28 24.95 7.47 -2.97
N MET A 29 24.57 7.24 -1.71
CA MET A 29 25.54 6.91 -0.66
C MET A 29 26.13 5.50 -0.80
N TYR A 30 25.33 4.53 -1.24
CA TYR A 30 25.72 3.12 -1.24
C TYR A 30 25.92 2.55 -2.62
N SER A 31 25.55 3.27 -3.69
CA SER A 31 25.55 2.77 -5.08
C SER A 31 24.75 1.47 -5.21
N CYS A 32 23.67 1.34 -4.42
CA CYS A 32 22.85 0.14 -4.38
C CYS A 32 21.84 0.09 -5.53
N CYS A 33 21.40 -1.12 -5.88
CA CYS A 33 20.32 -1.32 -6.83
C CYS A 33 18.95 -1.08 -6.17
N VAL A 34 18.01 -0.50 -6.91
CA VAL A 34 16.62 -0.29 -6.50
C VAL A 34 15.72 -1.25 -7.23
N TYR A 35 14.96 -2.04 -6.48
CA TYR A 35 14.04 -3.04 -7.00
C TYR A 35 12.60 -2.66 -6.62
N ALA A 36 11.70 -2.65 -7.60
CA ALA A 36 10.30 -2.31 -7.43
C ALA A 36 9.41 -3.09 -8.40
N SER A 37 8.09 -3.06 -8.21
CA SER A 37 7.15 -3.58 -9.21
C SER A 37 7.08 -2.65 -10.44
N ARG A 38 6.55 -3.19 -11.54
CA ARG A 38 6.39 -2.43 -12.78
C ARG A 38 5.43 -1.26 -12.62
N GLY A 39 4.32 -1.46 -11.96
CA GLY A 39 3.28 -0.44 -11.80
C GLY A 39 3.64 0.70 -10.84
N GLU A 40 4.68 0.51 -10.01
CA GLU A 40 5.18 1.55 -9.11
C GLU A 40 6.34 2.35 -9.70
N ARG A 41 6.98 1.82 -10.74
CA ARG A 41 8.20 2.37 -11.34
C ARG A 41 8.06 3.83 -11.76
N ASP A 42 6.99 4.17 -12.46
CA ASP A 42 6.82 5.51 -13.06
C ASP A 42 6.84 6.60 -11.99
N TRP A 43 6.27 6.33 -10.82
CA TRP A 43 6.22 7.27 -9.70
C TRP A 43 7.54 7.37 -8.93
N ILE A 44 8.36 6.32 -8.96
CA ILE A 44 9.71 6.33 -8.37
C ILE A 44 10.68 7.11 -9.29
N GLU A 45 10.55 6.91 -10.60
CA GLU A 45 11.43 7.56 -11.60
C GLU A 45 11.02 9.00 -11.93
N ASP A 46 9.75 9.38 -11.62
CA ASP A 46 9.21 10.71 -11.84
C ASP A 46 8.30 11.11 -10.65
N ILE A 47 8.90 11.77 -9.65
CA ILE A 47 8.15 12.24 -8.47
C ILE A 47 7.18 13.38 -8.79
N ASP A 48 7.42 14.14 -9.85
CA ASP A 48 6.51 15.22 -10.28
C ASP A 48 5.24 14.61 -10.88
N LEU A 49 5.37 13.54 -11.67
CA LEU A 49 4.23 12.75 -12.15
C LEU A 49 3.45 12.15 -10.97
N GLN A 50 4.14 11.64 -9.96
CA GLN A 50 3.46 11.14 -8.75
C GLN A 50 2.66 12.23 -8.06
N TYR A 51 3.26 13.41 -7.85
CA TYR A 51 2.57 14.56 -7.26
C TYR A 51 1.37 15.00 -8.08
N GLU A 52 1.50 15.06 -9.41
CA GLU A 52 0.38 15.39 -10.30
C GLU A 52 -0.81 14.43 -10.13
N LYS A 53 -0.54 13.13 -10.04
CA LYS A 53 -1.57 12.08 -9.95
C LYS A 53 -2.11 11.85 -8.54
N ARG A 54 -1.28 12.12 -7.53
CA ARG A 54 -1.61 11.90 -6.12
C ARG A 54 -1.05 13.03 -5.24
N PRO A 55 -1.61 14.26 -5.38
CA PRO A 55 -1.15 15.40 -4.58
C PRO A 55 -1.44 15.15 -3.09
N ILE A 56 -0.42 15.34 -2.25
CA ILE A 56 -0.53 15.34 -0.79
C ILE A 56 0.16 16.58 -0.22
N PRO A 57 -0.26 17.07 0.96
CA PRO A 57 0.43 18.17 1.62
C PRO A 57 1.90 17.84 1.87
N SER A 58 2.77 18.83 1.67
CA SER A 58 4.21 18.72 1.95
C SER A 58 4.95 17.62 1.17
N PHE A 59 4.42 17.17 0.02
CA PHE A 59 4.99 16.08 -0.78
C PHE A 59 6.50 16.21 -0.97
N TYR A 60 6.98 17.35 -1.47
CA TYR A 60 8.41 17.57 -1.75
C TYR A 60 9.30 17.67 -0.51
N SER A 61 8.73 17.75 0.68
CA SER A 61 9.49 17.61 1.92
C SER A 61 9.57 16.16 2.42
N LEU A 62 8.79 15.26 1.82
CA LEU A 62 8.81 13.83 2.15
C LEU A 62 9.75 13.03 1.25
N VAL A 63 10.10 13.54 0.04
CA VAL A 63 10.91 12.83 -0.95
C VAL A 63 12.16 13.63 -1.31
N ASP A 64 13.29 12.96 -1.44
CA ASP A 64 14.57 13.56 -1.80
C ASP A 64 14.87 13.58 -3.32
N GLY A 65 13.98 13.04 -4.15
CA GLY A 65 14.01 13.12 -5.60
C GLY A 65 13.71 11.81 -6.33
N SER A 66 13.68 11.90 -7.64
CA SER A 66 13.46 10.77 -8.56
C SER A 66 14.66 9.82 -8.57
N VAL A 67 14.39 8.51 -8.71
CA VAL A 67 15.41 7.45 -8.68
C VAL A 67 15.11 6.41 -9.73
N THR A 68 16.10 6.03 -10.54
CA THR A 68 15.96 4.93 -11.50
C THR A 68 15.78 3.59 -10.81
N VAL A 69 14.77 2.82 -11.21
CA VAL A 69 14.54 1.44 -10.81
C VAL A 69 15.42 0.52 -11.65
N ASP A 70 16.34 -0.19 -11.00
CA ASP A 70 17.33 -1.03 -11.68
C ASP A 70 16.75 -2.42 -12.03
N ARG A 71 15.80 -2.93 -11.25
CA ARG A 71 15.17 -4.23 -11.49
C ARG A 71 13.69 -4.20 -11.20
N ILE A 72 12.92 -4.75 -12.13
CA ILE A 72 11.48 -4.99 -11.93
C ILE A 72 11.29 -6.34 -11.24
N LEU A 73 10.48 -6.32 -10.19
CA LEU A 73 10.04 -7.50 -9.47
C LEU A 73 8.58 -7.83 -9.82
N SER A 74 8.29 -9.12 -9.84
CA SER A 74 6.97 -9.66 -10.10
C SER A 74 6.55 -10.65 -9.01
N ASP A 75 5.26 -10.85 -8.87
CA ASP A 75 4.70 -11.86 -7.98
C ASP A 75 5.32 -13.25 -8.26
N GLY A 76 5.75 -13.93 -7.22
CA GLY A 76 6.37 -15.24 -7.28
C GLY A 76 7.89 -15.24 -7.50
N ASP A 77 8.52 -14.08 -7.77
CA ASP A 77 9.97 -14.00 -7.89
C ASP A 77 10.67 -14.49 -6.61
N LEU A 78 11.78 -15.18 -6.79
CA LEU A 78 12.66 -15.61 -5.70
C LEU A 78 14.00 -14.88 -5.79
N LEU A 79 14.34 -14.15 -4.76
CA LEU A 79 15.61 -13.42 -4.64
C LEU A 79 16.51 -14.17 -3.66
N CYS A 80 17.47 -14.94 -4.19
CA CYS A 80 18.53 -15.55 -3.38
C CYS A 80 19.62 -14.49 -3.17
N LEU A 81 19.59 -13.82 -2.03
CA LEU A 81 20.53 -12.74 -1.69
C LEU A 81 21.87 -13.30 -1.25
N GLU A 82 21.84 -14.30 -0.38
CA GLU A 82 23.01 -15.04 0.13
C GLU A 82 22.58 -16.49 0.43
N PRO A 83 23.53 -17.41 0.65
CA PRO A 83 23.20 -18.76 1.10
C PRO A 83 22.37 -18.74 2.39
N GLY A 84 21.14 -19.27 2.34
CA GLY A 84 20.20 -19.27 3.46
C GLY A 84 19.41 -17.96 3.63
N ILE A 85 19.43 -17.06 2.64
CA ILE A 85 18.60 -15.84 2.61
C ILE A 85 17.82 -15.80 1.28
N THR A 86 16.60 -16.31 1.31
CA THR A 86 15.69 -16.31 0.16
C THR A 86 14.49 -15.44 0.46
N ILE A 87 14.31 -14.39 -0.35
CA ILE A 87 13.13 -13.51 -0.30
C ILE A 87 12.19 -13.90 -1.44
N GLN A 88 10.99 -14.31 -1.08
CA GLN A 88 9.90 -14.49 -2.05
C GLN A 88 9.13 -13.18 -2.20
N VAL A 89 8.95 -12.74 -3.43
CA VAL A 89 8.12 -11.58 -3.76
C VAL A 89 6.66 -12.03 -3.85
N ILE A 90 5.77 -11.31 -3.17
CA ILE A 90 4.34 -11.56 -3.16
C ILE A 90 3.65 -10.30 -3.64
N GLY A 91 2.93 -10.39 -4.76
CA GLY A 91 2.08 -9.31 -5.25
C GLY A 91 0.97 -9.00 -4.24
N ALA A 92 0.84 -7.74 -3.88
CA ALA A 92 -0.09 -7.26 -2.86
C ALA A 92 -0.81 -5.96 -3.29
N PRO A 93 -1.43 -5.93 -4.49
CA PRO A 93 -2.09 -4.72 -5.00
C PRO A 93 -3.27 -4.32 -4.12
N GLY A 94 -3.64 -3.04 -4.19
CA GLY A 94 -4.82 -2.51 -3.51
C GLY A 94 -4.54 -1.26 -2.71
N HIS A 95 -3.57 -1.28 -1.78
CA HIS A 95 -3.10 -0.08 -1.12
C HIS A 95 -2.48 0.90 -2.14
N SER A 96 -1.65 0.39 -3.03
CA SER A 96 -1.22 1.05 -4.26
C SER A 96 -1.42 0.11 -5.47
N ARG A 97 -1.08 0.57 -6.68
CA ARG A 97 -1.37 -0.14 -7.94
C ARG A 97 -0.77 -1.54 -8.01
N GLU A 98 0.51 -1.68 -7.62
CA GLU A 98 1.25 -2.95 -7.63
C GLU A 98 2.16 -3.09 -6.40
N SER A 99 1.62 -2.83 -5.21
CA SER A 99 2.35 -3.08 -3.96
C SER A 99 2.88 -4.52 -3.90
N LEU A 100 4.02 -4.67 -3.25
CA LEU A 100 4.67 -5.94 -3.00
C LEU A 100 4.81 -6.18 -1.50
N CYS A 101 4.68 -7.43 -1.09
CA CYS A 101 5.16 -7.94 0.18
C CYS A 101 6.42 -8.78 -0.07
N PHE A 102 7.29 -8.87 0.93
CA PHE A 102 8.52 -9.64 0.87
C PHE A 102 8.54 -10.69 1.96
N TYR A 103 8.56 -11.97 1.58
CA TYR A 103 8.57 -13.09 2.51
C TYR A 103 9.98 -13.68 2.62
N TYR A 104 10.60 -13.51 3.80
CA TYR A 104 11.87 -14.13 4.14
C TYR A 104 11.62 -15.56 4.62
N ARG A 105 11.82 -16.52 3.72
CA ARG A 105 11.36 -17.90 3.88
C ARG A 105 11.99 -18.61 5.06
N GLU A 106 13.31 -18.52 5.21
CA GLU A 106 14.06 -19.24 6.23
C GLU A 106 13.74 -18.80 7.66
N GLN A 107 13.33 -17.53 7.82
CA GLN A 107 12.94 -16.96 9.11
C GLN A 107 11.43 -16.81 9.27
N LYS A 108 10.65 -17.16 8.24
CA LYS A 108 9.18 -17.05 8.22
C LYS A 108 8.67 -15.64 8.55
N ILE A 109 9.39 -14.60 8.08
CA ILE A 109 9.08 -13.19 8.30
C ILE A 109 8.45 -12.62 7.03
N LEU A 110 7.31 -11.95 7.18
CA LEU A 110 6.61 -11.26 6.10
C LEU A 110 6.66 -9.75 6.31
N PHE A 111 7.34 -9.04 5.40
CA PHE A 111 7.32 -7.59 5.30
C PHE A 111 6.15 -7.19 4.41
N THR A 112 5.18 -6.46 4.95
CA THR A 112 3.91 -6.21 4.27
C THR A 112 3.77 -4.80 3.71
N GLY A 113 4.69 -3.89 4.04
CA GLY A 113 4.45 -2.47 3.78
C GLY A 113 3.11 -2.06 4.37
N ASP A 114 2.28 -1.38 3.56
CA ASP A 114 0.95 -0.91 3.95
C ASP A 114 -0.20 -1.83 3.50
N SER A 115 0.13 -3.04 3.02
CA SER A 115 -0.89 -3.99 2.54
C SER A 115 -1.77 -4.52 3.68
N ILE A 116 -1.24 -4.59 4.92
CA ILE A 116 -2.04 -4.81 6.12
C ILE A 116 -2.26 -3.44 6.77
N PRO A 117 -3.50 -2.93 6.81
CA PRO A 117 -3.78 -1.61 7.33
C PRO A 117 -3.63 -1.55 8.86
N GLU A 118 -3.16 -0.43 9.37
CA GLU A 118 -3.11 -0.18 10.79
C GLU A 118 -4.54 -0.03 11.37
N PRO A 119 -4.88 -0.75 12.46
CA PRO A 119 -6.24 -0.75 13.01
C PRO A 119 -6.74 0.62 13.51
N SER A 120 -5.85 1.47 13.99
CA SER A 120 -6.18 2.77 14.59
C SER A 120 -6.17 3.94 13.61
N ASP A 121 -5.82 3.74 12.34
CA ASP A 121 -5.70 4.81 11.35
C ASP A 121 -6.75 4.68 10.22
N ALA A 122 -6.81 5.72 9.37
CA ALA A 122 -7.63 5.73 8.18
C ALA A 122 -7.22 4.58 7.23
N LEU A 123 -8.21 3.89 6.69
CA LEU A 123 -7.96 2.82 5.71
C LEU A 123 -7.69 3.40 4.33
N ILE A 124 -6.44 3.44 3.94
CA ILE A 124 -6.00 3.98 2.64
C ILE A 124 -5.81 2.85 1.62
N TYR A 125 -6.47 3.00 0.47
CA TYR A 125 -6.31 2.12 -0.69
C TYR A 125 -6.67 2.84 -1.99
N ASP A 126 -6.10 2.38 -3.10
CA ASP A 126 -6.49 2.80 -4.45
C ASP A 126 -7.60 1.86 -5.01
N ASP A 127 -7.65 0.61 -4.53
CA ASP A 127 -8.64 -0.41 -4.94
C ASP A 127 -9.02 -1.32 -3.77
N SER A 128 -10.25 -1.18 -3.26
CA SER A 128 -10.74 -1.97 -2.13
C SER A 128 -10.88 -3.47 -2.43
N HIS A 129 -11.22 -3.84 -3.67
CA HIS A 129 -11.35 -5.25 -4.07
C HIS A 129 -9.97 -5.92 -4.13
N ALA A 130 -8.99 -5.23 -4.73
CA ALA A 130 -7.62 -5.74 -4.76
C ALA A 130 -7.05 -5.84 -3.34
N SER A 131 -7.31 -4.85 -2.46
CA SER A 131 -6.90 -4.89 -1.05
C SER A 131 -7.53 -6.07 -0.31
N GLU A 132 -8.81 -6.34 -0.53
CA GLU A 132 -9.52 -7.48 0.05
C GLU A 132 -8.90 -8.81 -0.39
N GLU A 133 -8.65 -8.99 -1.70
CA GLU A 133 -8.02 -10.20 -2.23
C GLU A 133 -6.57 -10.36 -1.74
N THR A 134 -5.83 -9.25 -1.63
CA THR A 134 -4.50 -9.25 -1.02
C THR A 134 -4.56 -9.74 0.42
N LEU A 135 -5.43 -9.20 1.26
CA LEU A 135 -5.56 -9.62 2.66
C LEU A 135 -5.96 -11.10 2.78
N LYS A 136 -6.91 -11.58 1.97
CA LYS A 136 -7.29 -13.01 1.90
C LYS A 136 -6.13 -13.90 1.45
N ARG A 137 -5.29 -13.41 0.56
CA ARG A 137 -4.09 -14.12 0.12
C ARG A 137 -3.06 -14.22 1.23
N LEU A 138 -2.79 -13.10 1.93
CA LEU A 138 -1.84 -13.05 3.05
C LEU A 138 -2.29 -13.94 4.21
N GLU A 139 -3.61 -14.01 4.48
CA GLU A 139 -4.20 -14.91 5.48
C GLU A 139 -3.89 -16.39 5.21
N ARG A 140 -3.85 -16.80 3.93
CA ARG A 140 -3.58 -18.19 3.52
C ARG A 140 -2.11 -18.58 3.55
N LEU A 141 -1.22 -17.67 3.89
CA LEU A 141 0.21 -17.97 4.05
C LEU A 141 0.45 -18.69 5.38
N GLU A 142 0.45 -20.02 5.35
CA GLU A 142 0.49 -20.84 6.57
C GLU A 142 1.81 -20.72 7.35
N GLU A 143 2.92 -20.49 6.65
CA GLU A 143 4.28 -20.51 7.22
C GLU A 143 4.81 -19.12 7.63
N VAL A 144 3.95 -18.14 7.90
CA VAL A 144 4.37 -16.84 8.44
C VAL A 144 4.28 -16.87 9.96
N ASP A 145 5.39 -16.63 10.63
CA ASP A 145 5.45 -16.55 12.10
C ASP A 145 5.52 -15.09 12.58
N VAL A 146 6.07 -14.20 11.73
CA VAL A 146 6.31 -12.80 12.07
C VAL A 146 5.82 -11.89 10.94
N TYR A 147 5.04 -10.86 11.28
CA TYR A 147 4.55 -9.83 10.37
C TYR A 147 5.21 -8.49 10.67
N CYS A 148 5.73 -7.84 9.64
CA CYS A 148 6.43 -6.55 9.70
C CYS A 148 5.71 -5.53 8.80
N PRO A 149 4.62 -4.89 9.27
CA PRO A 149 4.04 -3.75 8.57
C PRO A 149 4.95 -2.51 8.68
N ALA A 150 4.68 -1.48 7.87
CA ALA A 150 5.59 -0.35 7.77
C ALA A 150 5.50 0.63 8.95
N TRP A 151 4.33 0.75 9.58
CA TRP A 151 4.01 1.86 10.47
C TRP A 151 4.00 1.55 11.96
N ASP A 152 4.10 0.30 12.35
CA ASP A 152 3.96 -0.09 13.74
C ASP A 152 5.02 -1.12 14.16
N LYS A 153 4.64 -1.98 15.05
CA LYS A 153 5.51 -2.99 15.65
C LYS A 153 5.62 -4.21 14.75
N VAL A 154 6.62 -5.02 15.07
CA VAL A 154 6.67 -6.39 14.60
C VAL A 154 5.64 -7.21 15.37
N TYR A 155 4.83 -7.99 14.67
CA TYR A 155 3.74 -8.78 15.22
C TYR A 155 3.98 -10.28 15.07
N ASP A 156 3.54 -11.03 16.08
CA ASP A 156 3.45 -12.48 15.97
C ASP A 156 2.32 -12.91 15.02
N LYS A 157 2.30 -14.18 14.65
CA LYS A 157 1.29 -14.77 13.76
C LYS A 157 -0.14 -14.46 14.20
N ARG A 158 -0.45 -14.61 15.49
CA ARG A 158 -1.79 -14.40 16.03
C ARG A 158 -2.26 -12.96 15.83
N THR A 159 -1.41 -12.01 16.16
CA THR A 159 -1.70 -10.58 16.02
C THR A 159 -1.77 -10.18 14.55
N GLY A 160 -0.85 -10.63 13.71
CA GLY A 160 -0.86 -10.36 12.26
C GLY A 160 -2.14 -10.84 11.58
N ILE A 161 -2.60 -12.05 11.90
CA ILE A 161 -3.88 -12.59 11.40
C ILE A 161 -5.08 -11.78 11.92
N ALA A 162 -5.06 -11.34 13.20
CA ALA A 162 -6.12 -10.49 13.72
C ALA A 162 -6.19 -9.13 13.00
N MET A 163 -5.05 -8.53 12.64
CA MET A 163 -4.99 -7.30 11.85
C MET A 163 -5.54 -7.51 10.43
N ILE A 164 -5.26 -8.63 9.79
CA ILE A 164 -5.83 -8.99 8.48
C ILE A 164 -7.36 -9.06 8.58
N HIS A 165 -7.91 -9.74 9.58
CA HIS A 165 -9.36 -9.85 9.79
C HIS A 165 -10.00 -8.47 10.05
N GLU A 166 -9.34 -7.62 10.85
CA GLU A 166 -9.80 -6.25 11.09
C GLU A 166 -9.82 -5.45 9.78
N GLY A 167 -8.74 -5.52 8.97
CA GLY A 167 -8.68 -4.88 7.65
C GLY A 167 -9.81 -5.33 6.72
N LEU A 168 -10.07 -6.64 6.63
CA LEU A 168 -11.19 -7.21 5.85
C LEU A 168 -12.55 -6.69 6.33
N SER A 169 -12.76 -6.65 7.64
CA SER A 169 -13.99 -6.13 8.24
C SER A 169 -14.22 -4.66 7.91
N ARG A 170 -13.17 -3.84 8.01
CA ARG A 170 -13.21 -2.39 7.72
C ARG A 170 -13.47 -2.11 6.24
N ILE A 171 -12.79 -2.81 5.32
CA ILE A 171 -13.05 -2.70 3.87
C ILE A 171 -14.52 -3.02 3.59
N SER A 172 -15.02 -4.14 4.09
CA SER A 172 -16.42 -4.55 3.91
C SER A 172 -17.41 -3.51 4.46
N LYS A 173 -17.12 -2.91 5.62
CA LYS A 173 -17.94 -1.86 6.22
C LYS A 173 -17.99 -0.61 5.34
N ILE A 174 -16.83 -0.11 4.88
CA ILE A 174 -16.76 1.08 4.03
C ILE A 174 -17.52 0.85 2.73
N ARG A 175 -17.32 -0.28 2.05
CA ARG A 175 -18.03 -0.60 0.80
C ARG A 175 -19.55 -0.63 0.99
N ARG A 176 -20.05 -1.27 2.04
CA ARG A 176 -21.51 -1.29 2.33
C ARG A 176 -22.07 0.12 2.57
N CYS A 177 -21.34 0.97 3.31
CA CYS A 177 -21.77 2.35 3.51
C CYS A 177 -21.77 3.11 2.18
N THR A 178 -20.74 2.94 1.36
CA THR A 178 -20.60 3.60 0.05
C THR A 178 -21.71 3.18 -0.93
N GLU A 179 -22.12 1.91 -0.92
CA GLU A 179 -23.24 1.40 -1.72
C GLU A 179 -24.55 2.17 -1.46
N GLY A 180 -24.81 2.59 -0.23
CA GLY A 180 -25.98 3.38 0.14
C GLY A 180 -26.04 4.76 -0.54
N TYR A 181 -24.91 5.24 -1.05
CA TYR A 181 -24.79 6.52 -1.76
C TYR A 181 -24.57 6.37 -3.27
N ARG A 182 -24.82 5.18 -3.82
CA ARG A 182 -24.78 4.92 -5.26
C ARG A 182 -25.68 5.91 -6.02
N GLY A 183 -25.16 6.55 -7.06
CA GLY A 183 -25.88 7.58 -7.83
C GLY A 183 -25.91 8.97 -7.15
N GLY A 184 -25.19 9.16 -6.04
CA GLY A 184 -25.01 10.47 -5.39
C GLY A 184 -24.03 11.40 -6.12
N MET A 185 -23.09 10.82 -6.92
CA MET A 185 -22.16 11.61 -7.71
C MET A 185 -22.92 12.51 -8.72
N GLY A 186 -22.53 13.79 -8.74
CA GLY A 186 -23.18 14.82 -9.57
C GLY A 186 -24.44 15.44 -8.96
N LYS A 187 -25.00 14.89 -7.89
CA LYS A 187 -26.10 15.49 -7.12
C LYS A 187 -25.59 16.32 -5.94
N GLU A 188 -24.52 15.85 -5.32
CA GLU A 188 -23.83 16.48 -4.21
C GLU A 188 -22.38 16.82 -4.61
N SER A 189 -21.74 17.77 -3.89
CA SER A 189 -20.30 17.94 -4.04
C SER A 189 -19.56 16.71 -3.54
N THR A 190 -18.41 16.40 -4.12
CA THR A 190 -17.56 15.26 -3.71
C THR A 190 -17.25 15.29 -2.21
N GLN A 191 -16.93 16.47 -1.68
CA GLN A 191 -16.67 16.65 -0.25
C GLN A 191 -17.88 16.32 0.61
N ARG A 192 -19.08 16.83 0.23
CA ARG A 192 -20.30 16.58 0.99
C ARG A 192 -20.69 15.10 0.97
N LEU A 193 -20.56 14.46 -0.17
CA LEU A 193 -20.83 13.02 -0.32
C LEU A 193 -19.88 12.17 0.54
N PHE A 194 -18.59 12.51 0.55
CA PHE A 194 -17.61 11.88 1.40
C PHE A 194 -17.94 12.03 2.89
N GLU A 195 -18.32 13.23 3.33
CA GLU A 195 -18.73 13.47 4.72
C GLU A 195 -19.92 12.61 5.14
N LEU A 196 -20.93 12.48 4.29
CA LEU A 196 -22.11 11.64 4.54
C LEU A 196 -21.72 10.16 4.66
N ILE A 197 -20.82 9.69 3.80
CA ILE A 197 -20.31 8.30 3.86
C ILE A 197 -19.52 8.08 5.16
N CYS A 198 -18.66 9.03 5.56
CA CYS A 198 -17.94 8.96 6.83
C CYS A 198 -18.89 8.88 8.03
N GLU A 199 -19.98 9.67 8.02
CA GLU A 199 -21.02 9.61 9.08
C GLU A 199 -21.68 8.23 9.12
N ALA A 200 -22.11 7.72 7.97
CA ALA A 200 -22.75 6.40 7.87
C ALA A 200 -21.82 5.25 8.33
N CYS A 201 -20.51 5.40 8.11
CA CYS A 201 -19.51 4.43 8.56
C CYS A 201 -19.10 4.57 10.03
N ASN A 202 -19.56 5.57 10.77
CA ASN A 202 -19.03 5.98 12.08
C ASN A 202 -17.51 6.25 12.02
N MET A 203 -17.08 6.99 11.00
CA MET A 203 -15.68 7.38 10.73
C MET A 203 -15.57 8.89 10.54
N ALA A 204 -16.35 9.66 11.32
CA ALA A 204 -16.46 11.11 11.19
C ALA A 204 -15.14 11.85 11.46
N GLU A 205 -14.23 11.26 12.22
CA GLU A 205 -12.88 11.76 12.50
C GLU A 205 -12.03 11.91 11.25
N TYR A 206 -12.28 11.11 10.20
CA TYR A 206 -11.52 11.12 8.95
C TYR A 206 -12.09 12.03 7.85
N LYS A 207 -13.17 12.81 8.12
CA LYS A 207 -13.81 13.69 7.13
C LYS A 207 -12.91 14.71 6.45
N LYS A 208 -11.75 15.01 7.04
CA LYS A 208 -10.75 15.94 6.50
C LYS A 208 -9.52 15.24 5.93
N ASN A 209 -9.49 13.91 5.92
CA ASN A 209 -8.36 13.15 5.39
C ASN A 209 -8.50 13.00 3.87
N PRO A 210 -7.65 13.65 3.06
CA PRO A 210 -7.78 13.63 1.60
C PRO A 210 -7.46 12.26 0.99
N LEU A 211 -6.60 11.47 1.63
CA LEU A 211 -6.26 10.13 1.17
C LEU A 211 -7.41 9.15 1.43
N PHE A 212 -8.04 9.24 2.59
CA PHE A 212 -9.23 8.43 2.88
C PHE A 212 -10.41 8.83 1.96
N MET A 213 -10.56 10.12 1.65
CA MET A 213 -11.54 10.58 0.66
C MET A 213 -11.27 9.92 -0.70
N ARG A 214 -10.02 9.88 -1.16
CA ARG A 214 -9.63 9.22 -2.40
C ARG A 214 -10.04 7.74 -2.40
N SER A 215 -9.78 7.03 -1.32
CA SER A 215 -10.15 5.61 -1.17
C SER A 215 -11.66 5.39 -1.28
N VAL A 216 -12.45 6.12 -0.51
CA VAL A 216 -13.92 6.03 -0.53
C VAL A 216 -14.49 6.41 -1.90
N MET A 217 -13.95 7.47 -2.54
CA MET A 217 -14.41 7.90 -3.87
C MET A 217 -14.03 6.92 -4.97
N SER A 218 -12.93 6.15 -4.82
CA SER A 218 -12.58 5.08 -5.77
C SER A 218 -13.64 3.98 -5.78
N ASP A 219 -14.15 3.57 -4.62
CA ASP A 219 -15.24 2.60 -4.49
C ASP A 219 -16.53 3.11 -5.14
N LEU A 220 -16.90 4.36 -4.85
CA LEU A 220 -18.11 4.96 -5.42
C LEU A 220 -18.05 5.06 -6.94
N SER A 221 -16.90 5.45 -7.49
CA SER A 221 -16.68 5.52 -8.94
C SER A 221 -16.85 4.16 -9.60
N ARG A 222 -16.32 3.10 -8.99
CA ARG A 222 -16.44 1.73 -9.48
C ARG A 222 -17.89 1.24 -9.48
N LEU A 223 -18.64 1.51 -8.40
CA LEU A 223 -20.06 1.17 -8.30
C LEU A 223 -20.91 1.82 -9.40
N ASN A 224 -20.56 3.04 -9.80
CA ASN A 224 -21.28 3.76 -10.86
C ASN A 224 -20.91 3.28 -12.27
N GLN A 225 -19.69 2.79 -12.51
CA GLN A 225 -19.25 2.24 -13.80
C GLN A 225 -19.85 0.86 -14.10
N GLY A 226 -20.15 0.07 -13.08
CA GLY A 226 -20.77 -1.27 -13.24
C GLY A 226 -22.17 -1.26 -13.84
N ASN A 227 -22.86 -0.10 -13.87
CA ASN A 227 -24.21 0.05 -14.43
C ASN A 227 -24.28 0.30 -15.94
N HIS A 228 -23.15 0.45 -16.63
CA HIS A 228 -23.10 0.70 -18.08
C HIS A 228 -22.73 -0.54 -18.90
N ARG A 229 -22.71 -1.73 -18.30
CA ARG A 229 -22.34 -3.00 -18.96
C ARG A 229 -23.48 -4.04 -19.03
N ASP A 230 -24.72 -3.63 -18.69
CA ASP A 230 -25.92 -4.45 -18.88
C ASP A 230 -26.76 -3.97 -20.07
#